data_39a20661d6db8f3e1ddcdc32cfa9f29d
#
_entry.id   39a20661d6db8f3e1ddcdc32cfa9f29d
#
_cell.length_a   1.000
_cell.length_b   1.000
_cell.length_c   1.000
_cell.angle_alpha   90.00
_cell.angle_beta   90.00
_cell.angle_gamma   90.00
#
_symmetry.space_group_name_H-M   'P 1'
#
loop_
_entity.id
_entity.type
_entity.pdbx_description
1 polymer ?
#
loop_
_entity_poly.entity_id
_entity_poly.type
_entity_poly.pdbx_seq_one_letter_code
_entity_poly.pdbx_strand_id
1 'polypeptide(L)'
;MLLHRLGYPGREDEQQILQRQLGMGLRREGGGAVPRSAFDMIEDGAGASVEDLVTAMEAVQAVHVSEVFMKHCVELVRRTRESKLLDFGCSPRAGLALINAARARAVIHGRDYVTPEDLFDLAEDVVVHRIRVSYEASAAGHTGGQVLESILANLG
;
A
#
# COMPACT_ATOMS: atom_id res chain seq x y z
N MET A 1 -6.36 -1.33 -4.97
CA MET A 1 -5.23 -2.26 -4.73
C MET A 1 -3.99 -1.43 -4.53
N LEU A 2 -3.31 -1.60 -3.41
CA LEU A 2 -2.02 -0.99 -3.10
C LEU A 2 -0.91 -2.01 -3.36
N LEU A 3 0.24 -1.55 -3.84
CA LEU A 3 1.46 -2.35 -3.89
C LEU A 3 2.27 -2.05 -2.63
N HIS A 4 2.50 -3.05 -1.81
CA HIS A 4 3.42 -2.92 -0.69
C HIS A 4 4.62 -3.83 -0.91
N ARG A 5 5.83 -3.28 -0.76
CA ARG A 5 7.07 -4.02 -0.89
C ARG A 5 7.58 -4.40 0.49
N LEU A 6 7.60 -5.69 0.77
CA LEU A 6 8.25 -6.21 1.96
C LEU A 6 9.74 -6.37 1.67
N GLY A 7 10.57 -5.68 2.43
CA GLY A 7 12.01 -5.89 2.45
C GLY A 7 12.38 -7.11 3.28
N TYR A 8 13.65 -7.52 3.20
CA TYR A 8 14.19 -8.50 4.13
C TYR A 8 14.29 -7.87 5.53
N PRO A 9 14.08 -8.68 6.60
CA PRO A 9 14.27 -8.20 7.96
C PRO A 9 15.74 -7.81 8.20
N GLY A 10 15.96 -6.90 9.14
CA GLY A 10 17.29 -6.56 9.59
C GLY A 10 17.97 -7.72 10.35
N ARG A 11 19.29 -7.65 10.53
CA ARG A 11 20.07 -8.71 11.20
C ARG A 11 19.53 -9.07 12.58
N GLU A 12 19.12 -8.07 13.34
CA GLU A 12 18.57 -8.29 14.69
C GLU A 12 17.20 -8.96 14.64
N ASP A 13 16.37 -8.55 13.68
CA ASP A 13 15.05 -9.15 13.47
C ASP A 13 15.16 -10.61 13.00
N GLU A 14 16.10 -10.89 12.07
CA GLU A 14 16.39 -12.27 11.66
C GLU A 14 16.81 -13.15 12.85
N GLN A 15 17.68 -12.63 13.72
CA GLN A 15 18.09 -13.34 14.92
C GLN A 15 16.90 -13.61 15.85
N GLN A 16 16.01 -12.64 16.03
CA GLN A 16 14.79 -12.82 16.83
C GLN A 16 13.85 -13.85 16.21
N ILE A 17 13.68 -13.83 14.87
CA ILE A 17 12.87 -14.82 14.15
C ILE A 17 13.40 -16.24 14.43
N LEU A 18 14.71 -16.44 14.29
CA LEU A 18 15.34 -17.74 14.56
C LEU A 18 15.20 -18.16 16.01
N GLN A 19 15.42 -17.24 16.96
CA GLN A 19 15.24 -17.53 18.38
C GLN A 19 13.82 -17.94 18.73
N ARG A 20 12.81 -17.21 18.20
CA ARG A 20 11.39 -17.56 18.36
C ARG A 20 11.09 -18.92 17.78
N GLN A 21 11.57 -19.22 16.58
CA GLN A 21 11.34 -20.51 15.93
C GLN A 21 11.94 -21.68 16.73
N LEU A 22 13.17 -21.52 17.22
CA LEU A 22 13.82 -22.53 18.07
C LEU A 22 13.12 -22.72 19.44
N GLY A 23 12.53 -21.66 19.96
CA GLY A 23 11.78 -21.66 21.22
C GLY A 23 10.38 -22.27 21.17
N MET A 24 9.79 -22.49 19.96
CA MET A 24 8.41 -22.97 19.82
C MET A 24 8.18 -24.40 20.29
N GLY A 25 9.22 -25.25 20.29
CA GLY A 25 9.15 -26.63 20.74
C GLY A 25 8.29 -27.53 19.84
N LEU A 26 7.71 -28.57 20.47
CA LEU A 26 6.89 -29.58 19.77
C LEU A 26 5.44 -29.51 20.25
N ARG A 27 4.51 -29.88 19.36
CA ARG A 27 3.11 -30.18 19.71
C ARG A 27 2.84 -31.68 19.49
N ARG A 28 1.90 -32.27 20.23
CA ARG A 28 1.44 -33.62 20.02
C ARG A 28 0.30 -33.64 19.01
N GLU A 29 0.43 -34.47 17.99
CA GLU A 29 -0.60 -34.63 16.94
C GLU A 29 -0.59 -36.08 16.47
N GLY A 30 -1.78 -36.70 16.43
CA GLY A 30 -1.95 -38.07 15.88
C GLY A 30 -1.09 -39.17 16.54
N GLY A 31 -0.71 -39.01 17.80
CA GLY A 31 0.15 -39.97 18.52
C GLY A 31 1.65 -39.73 18.33
N GLY A 32 2.06 -38.72 17.59
CA GLY A 32 3.45 -38.28 17.40
C GLY A 32 3.71 -36.87 17.93
N ALA A 33 4.96 -36.42 17.77
CA ALA A 33 5.39 -35.06 18.07
C ALA A 33 5.83 -34.37 16.79
N VAL A 34 5.22 -33.21 16.49
CA VAL A 34 5.54 -32.38 15.33
C VAL A 34 6.04 -31.01 15.79
N PRO A 35 6.93 -30.33 15.03
CA PRO A 35 7.38 -28.99 15.36
C PRO A 35 6.20 -28.02 15.38
N ARG A 36 6.13 -27.13 16.37
CA ARG A 36 5.21 -26.01 16.37
C ARG A 36 5.61 -25.00 15.31
N SER A 37 4.60 -24.38 14.69
CA SER A 37 4.76 -23.25 13.79
C SER A 37 4.28 -21.95 14.44
N ALA A 38 4.60 -20.81 13.82
CA ALA A 38 4.08 -19.52 14.27
C ALA A 38 2.53 -19.49 14.25
N PHE A 39 1.89 -20.23 13.34
CA PHE A 39 0.43 -20.34 13.28
C PHE A 39 -0.19 -21.05 14.49
N ASP A 40 0.55 -21.99 15.11
CA ASP A 40 0.09 -22.69 16.33
C ASP A 40 0.12 -21.78 17.57
N MET A 41 0.75 -20.60 17.46
CA MET A 41 0.82 -19.59 18.53
C MET A 41 -0.25 -18.52 18.39
N ILE A 42 -1.00 -18.53 17.29
CA ILE A 42 -2.15 -17.63 17.11
C ILE A 42 -3.27 -18.20 17.96
N GLU A 43 -3.62 -17.48 19.03
CA GLU A 43 -4.78 -17.81 19.84
C GLU A 43 -6.06 -17.67 18.98
N ASP A 44 -7.02 -18.59 19.18
CA ASP A 44 -8.32 -18.58 18.51
C ASP A 44 -9.12 -17.33 18.96
N GLY A 45 -8.91 -16.23 18.30
CA GLY A 45 -9.63 -14.99 18.52
C GLY A 45 -9.46 -14.08 17.30
N ALA A 46 -10.54 -13.78 16.60
CA ALA A 46 -10.53 -12.71 15.63
C ALA A 46 -10.21 -11.40 16.36
N GLY A 47 -9.19 -10.66 15.88
CA GLY A 47 -8.84 -9.34 16.43
C GLY A 47 -9.92 -8.29 16.17
N ALA A 48 -10.90 -8.57 15.28
CA ALA A 48 -12.05 -7.73 14.96
C ALA A 48 -13.22 -8.59 14.48
N SER A 49 -14.44 -8.14 14.74
CA SER A 49 -15.66 -8.74 14.20
C SER A 49 -15.96 -8.27 12.78
N VAL A 50 -16.90 -8.93 12.12
CA VAL A 50 -17.44 -8.46 10.82
C VAL A 50 -18.12 -7.09 10.98
N GLU A 51 -18.77 -6.84 12.11
CA GLU A 51 -19.44 -5.58 12.43
C GLU A 51 -18.42 -4.43 12.58
N ASP A 52 -17.27 -4.68 13.22
CA ASP A 52 -16.17 -3.72 13.30
C ASP A 52 -15.65 -3.35 11.92
N LEU A 53 -15.52 -4.34 11.01
CA LEU A 53 -15.10 -4.11 9.64
C LEU A 53 -16.11 -3.25 8.87
N VAL A 54 -17.41 -3.54 8.98
CA VAL A 54 -18.48 -2.74 8.35
C VAL A 54 -18.46 -1.31 8.88
N THR A 55 -18.36 -1.14 10.19
CA THR A 55 -18.25 0.18 10.82
C THR A 55 -17.03 0.96 10.32
N ALA A 56 -15.88 0.30 10.20
CA ALA A 56 -14.68 0.92 9.63
C ALA A 56 -14.88 1.32 8.16
N MET A 57 -15.55 0.49 7.35
CA MET A 57 -15.85 0.82 5.95
C MET A 57 -16.79 2.01 5.83
N GLU A 58 -17.80 2.12 6.69
CA GLU A 58 -18.71 3.27 6.77
C GLU A 58 -17.95 4.55 7.15
N ALA A 59 -17.08 4.47 8.16
CA ALA A 59 -16.23 5.58 8.56
C ALA A 59 -15.35 6.07 7.39
N VAL A 60 -14.74 5.16 6.63
CA VAL A 60 -13.95 5.50 5.43
C VAL A 60 -14.80 6.20 4.36
N GLN A 61 -16.05 5.76 4.17
CA GLN A 61 -16.95 6.40 3.18
C GLN A 61 -17.39 7.79 3.62
N ALA A 62 -17.49 8.05 4.91
CA ALA A 62 -17.89 9.34 5.46
C ALA A 62 -16.78 10.41 5.36
N VAL A 63 -15.52 10.03 5.13
CA VAL A 63 -14.40 10.97 5.02
C VAL A 63 -14.62 11.94 3.86
N HIS A 64 -14.51 13.23 4.17
CA HIS A 64 -14.67 14.30 3.19
C HIS A 64 -13.50 14.35 2.20
N VAL A 65 -13.84 14.46 0.91
CA VAL A 65 -12.87 14.62 -0.19
C VAL A 65 -13.17 15.93 -0.91
N SER A 66 -12.27 16.90 -0.83
CA SER A 66 -12.44 18.19 -1.49
C SER A 66 -12.34 18.06 -3.01
N GLU A 67 -12.99 18.99 -3.72
CA GLU A 67 -12.86 19.08 -5.19
C GLU A 67 -11.41 19.31 -5.62
N VAL A 68 -10.63 20.05 -4.84
CA VAL A 68 -9.21 20.31 -5.09
C VAL A 68 -8.42 19.01 -5.05
N PHE A 69 -8.64 18.18 -4.03
CA PHE A 69 -7.99 16.87 -3.93
C PHE A 69 -8.35 15.96 -5.11
N MET A 70 -9.64 15.93 -5.50
CA MET A 70 -10.07 15.16 -6.68
C MET A 70 -9.39 15.64 -7.96
N LYS A 71 -9.27 16.96 -8.15
CA LYS A 71 -8.56 17.54 -9.29
C LYS A 71 -7.10 17.13 -9.33
N HIS A 72 -6.39 17.13 -8.19
CA HIS A 72 -5.00 16.66 -8.12
C HIS A 72 -4.89 15.17 -8.47
N CYS A 73 -5.79 14.31 -7.97
CA CYS A 73 -5.82 12.89 -8.36
C CYS A 73 -6.01 12.71 -9.88
N VAL A 74 -6.91 13.46 -10.48
CA VAL A 74 -7.15 13.43 -11.94
C VAL A 74 -5.93 13.92 -12.69
N GLU A 75 -5.34 15.03 -12.27
CA GLU A 75 -4.16 15.61 -12.90
C GLU A 75 -2.97 14.66 -12.84
N LEU A 76 -2.70 14.04 -11.69
CA LEU A 76 -1.67 13.03 -11.55
C LEU A 76 -1.86 11.89 -12.56
N VAL A 77 -3.07 11.32 -12.62
CA VAL A 77 -3.39 10.23 -13.55
C VAL A 77 -3.22 10.66 -15.01
N ARG A 78 -3.64 11.89 -15.37
CA ARG A 78 -3.45 12.43 -16.72
C ARG A 78 -1.99 12.59 -17.08
N ARG A 79 -1.18 13.19 -16.21
CA ARG A 79 0.26 13.39 -16.44
C ARG A 79 1.02 12.07 -16.63
N THR A 80 0.61 10.98 -15.98
CA THR A 80 1.20 9.67 -16.27
C THR A 80 0.96 9.23 -17.72
N ARG A 81 -0.15 9.63 -18.34
CA ARG A 81 -0.47 9.29 -19.74
C ARG A 81 0.19 10.22 -20.76
N GLU A 82 0.48 11.44 -20.34
CA GLU A 82 1.11 12.48 -21.18
C GLU A 82 2.65 12.43 -21.12
N SER A 83 3.20 11.67 -20.18
CA SER A 83 4.65 11.51 -20.02
C SER A 83 5.26 10.72 -21.16
N LYS A 84 6.25 11.30 -21.84
CA LYS A 84 7.03 10.63 -22.90
C LYS A 84 7.95 9.53 -22.37
N LEU A 85 8.17 9.47 -21.06
CA LEU A 85 8.97 8.45 -20.40
C LEU A 85 8.19 7.16 -20.14
N LEU A 86 6.88 7.15 -20.42
CA LEU A 86 6.00 6.02 -20.16
C LEU A 86 5.35 5.53 -21.45
N ASP A 87 5.40 4.22 -21.71
CA ASP A 87 4.59 3.56 -22.75
C ASP A 87 3.13 3.49 -22.34
N PHE A 88 2.89 3.24 -21.04
CA PHE A 88 1.54 3.16 -20.46
C PHE A 88 1.47 3.97 -19.17
N GLY A 89 0.53 4.92 -19.14
CA GLY A 89 0.12 5.63 -17.94
C GLY A 89 -1.06 4.97 -17.24
N CYS A 90 -1.49 5.56 -16.14
CA CYS A 90 -2.58 5.08 -15.31
C CYS A 90 -3.96 5.21 -15.97
N SER A 91 -4.84 4.25 -15.70
CA SER A 91 -6.27 4.37 -16.00
C SER A 91 -6.99 5.22 -14.94
N PRO A 92 -8.25 5.67 -15.20
CA PRO A 92 -9.05 6.38 -14.21
C PRO A 92 -9.25 5.63 -12.89
N ARG A 93 -9.14 4.28 -12.90
CA ARG A 93 -9.20 3.43 -11.70
C ARG A 93 -8.07 3.74 -10.70
N ALA A 94 -6.95 4.27 -11.16
CA ALA A 94 -5.89 4.71 -10.26
C ALA A 94 -6.31 5.92 -9.43
N GLY A 95 -7.02 6.89 -10.02
CA GLY A 95 -7.59 8.02 -9.28
C GLY A 95 -8.58 7.59 -8.20
N LEU A 96 -9.48 6.65 -8.52
CA LEU A 96 -10.38 6.06 -7.53
C LEU A 96 -9.62 5.32 -6.41
N ALA A 97 -8.55 4.60 -6.75
CA ALA A 97 -7.72 3.91 -5.77
C ALA A 97 -6.99 4.89 -4.85
N LEU A 98 -6.49 6.02 -5.37
CA LEU A 98 -5.89 7.10 -4.58
C LEU A 98 -6.89 7.68 -3.60
N ILE A 99 -8.08 8.05 -4.05
CA ILE A 99 -9.13 8.62 -3.20
C ILE A 99 -9.51 7.64 -2.08
N ASN A 100 -9.75 6.37 -2.40
CA ASN A 100 -10.12 5.38 -1.40
C ASN A 100 -8.99 5.10 -0.40
N ALA A 101 -7.74 5.05 -0.85
CA ALA A 101 -6.59 4.87 0.02
C ALA A 101 -6.38 6.10 0.93
N ALA A 102 -6.55 7.32 0.40
CA ALA A 102 -6.45 8.55 1.18
C ALA A 102 -7.55 8.64 2.26
N ARG A 103 -8.79 8.24 1.95
CA ARG A 103 -9.87 8.14 2.95
C ARG A 103 -9.52 7.16 4.05
N ALA A 104 -9.05 5.96 3.71
CA ALA A 104 -8.65 4.96 4.69
C ALA A 104 -7.50 5.46 5.58
N ARG A 105 -6.50 6.12 4.98
CA ARG A 105 -5.41 6.76 5.71
C ARG A 105 -5.91 7.85 6.65
N ALA A 106 -6.84 8.69 6.22
CA ALA A 106 -7.43 9.73 7.06
C ALA A 106 -8.09 9.12 8.32
N VAL A 107 -8.88 8.05 8.17
CA VAL A 107 -9.49 7.33 9.30
C VAL A 107 -8.43 6.78 10.26
N ILE A 108 -7.37 6.13 9.74
CA ILE A 108 -6.26 5.60 10.54
C ILE A 108 -5.60 6.71 11.38
N HIS A 109 -5.52 7.93 10.83
CA HIS A 109 -4.98 9.11 11.50
C HIS A 109 -6.02 9.91 12.30
N GLY A 110 -7.24 9.39 12.48
CA GLY A 110 -8.31 10.03 13.23
C GLY A 110 -8.86 11.30 12.59
N ARG A 111 -8.76 11.43 11.26
CA ARG A 111 -9.27 12.59 10.51
C ARG A 111 -10.54 12.22 9.74
N ASP A 112 -11.44 13.18 9.60
CA ASP A 112 -12.69 13.10 8.81
C ASP A 112 -12.56 13.74 7.41
N TYR A 113 -11.34 14.13 7.02
CA TYR A 113 -11.02 14.71 5.71
C TYR A 113 -9.65 14.22 5.21
N VAL A 114 -9.47 14.22 3.88
CA VAL A 114 -8.19 13.96 3.22
C VAL A 114 -7.37 15.23 3.07
N THR A 115 -6.04 15.10 3.10
CA THR A 115 -5.10 16.20 2.88
C THR A 115 -4.27 15.98 1.61
N PRO A 116 -3.66 17.03 1.03
CA PRO A 116 -2.76 16.87 -0.11
C PRO A 116 -1.61 15.89 0.16
N GLU A 117 -1.08 15.86 1.39
CA GLU A 117 -0.02 14.96 1.81
C GLU A 117 -0.40 13.49 1.63
N ASP A 118 -1.68 13.14 1.88
CA ASP A 118 -2.17 11.78 1.67
C ASP A 118 -1.99 11.32 0.22
N LEU A 119 -2.08 12.24 -0.75
CA LEU A 119 -1.85 11.91 -2.16
C LEU A 119 -0.38 11.60 -2.42
N PHE A 120 0.54 12.43 -1.92
CA PHE A 120 1.97 12.26 -2.12
C PHE A 120 2.47 10.97 -1.46
N ASP A 121 2.06 10.72 -0.23
CA ASP A 121 2.46 9.53 0.54
C ASP A 121 1.97 8.21 -0.07
N LEU A 122 0.81 8.23 -0.75
CA LEU A 122 0.20 7.04 -1.33
C LEU A 122 0.49 6.86 -2.82
N ALA A 123 1.03 7.89 -3.48
CA ALA A 123 1.19 7.88 -4.93
C ALA A 123 2.06 6.71 -5.42
N GLU A 124 3.16 6.41 -4.74
CA GLU A 124 4.05 5.32 -5.12
C GLU A 124 3.34 3.97 -5.05
N ASP A 125 2.69 3.68 -3.92
CA ASP A 125 2.00 2.41 -3.67
C ASP A 125 0.81 2.18 -4.61
N VAL A 126 0.19 3.26 -5.12
CA VAL A 126 -0.96 3.18 -6.01
C VAL A 126 -0.57 3.24 -7.48
N VAL A 127 0.44 4.02 -7.85
CA VAL A 127 0.71 4.38 -9.25
C VAL A 127 1.80 3.52 -9.88
N VAL A 128 2.92 3.25 -9.18
CA VAL A 128 4.12 2.65 -9.80
C VAL A 128 3.84 1.31 -10.47
N HIS A 129 3.00 0.47 -9.86
CA HIS A 129 2.65 -0.84 -10.43
C HIS A 129 1.59 -0.77 -11.57
N ARG A 130 1.15 0.43 -11.95
CA ARG A 130 0.16 0.70 -13.01
C ARG A 130 0.71 1.47 -14.18
N ILE A 131 1.98 1.84 -14.12
CA ILE A 131 2.69 2.52 -15.20
C ILE A 131 3.76 1.59 -15.78
N ARG A 132 4.11 1.81 -17.04
CA ARG A 132 5.22 1.13 -17.69
C ARG A 132 6.16 2.15 -18.31
N VAL A 133 7.41 2.14 -17.85
CA VAL A 133 8.48 2.97 -18.40
C VAL A 133 8.76 2.55 -19.84
N SER A 134 8.99 3.50 -20.74
CA SER A 134 9.35 3.24 -22.14
C SER A 134 10.72 2.55 -22.22
N TYR A 135 10.95 1.85 -23.34
CA TYR A 135 12.23 1.18 -23.55
C TYR A 135 13.41 2.17 -23.50
N GLU A 136 13.25 3.32 -24.16
CA GLU A 136 14.28 4.36 -24.22
C GLU A 136 14.56 4.94 -22.83
N ALA A 137 13.53 5.23 -22.05
CA ALA A 137 13.67 5.74 -20.69
C ALA A 137 14.32 4.69 -19.76
N SER A 138 13.93 3.42 -19.90
CA SER A 138 14.53 2.32 -19.15
C SER A 138 16.00 2.11 -19.51
N ALA A 139 16.36 2.19 -20.80
CA ALA A 139 17.74 2.12 -21.27
C ALA A 139 18.58 3.30 -20.78
N ALA A 140 17.97 4.46 -20.57
CA ALA A 140 18.58 5.64 -19.94
C ALA A 140 18.69 5.55 -18.41
N GLY A 141 18.19 4.46 -17.79
CA GLY A 141 18.28 4.20 -16.35
C GLY A 141 17.12 4.75 -15.51
N HIS A 142 16.05 5.25 -16.14
CA HIS A 142 14.87 5.71 -15.42
C HIS A 142 14.06 4.54 -14.86
N THR A 143 13.65 4.67 -13.60
CA THR A 143 12.71 3.75 -12.94
C THR A 143 11.31 4.35 -12.88
N GLY A 144 10.28 3.50 -12.69
CA GLY A 144 8.90 3.97 -12.53
C GLY A 144 8.72 4.92 -11.35
N GLY A 145 9.45 4.70 -10.24
CA GLY A 145 9.46 5.59 -9.09
C GLY A 145 10.01 6.97 -9.42
N GLN A 146 11.17 7.05 -10.09
CA GLN A 146 11.78 8.32 -10.51
C GLN A 146 10.91 9.10 -11.48
N VAL A 147 10.26 8.41 -12.44
CA VAL A 147 9.31 9.06 -13.34
C VAL A 147 8.11 9.61 -12.58
N LEU A 148 7.57 8.84 -11.64
CA LEU A 148 6.46 9.31 -10.79
C LEU A 148 6.87 10.51 -9.93
N GLU A 149 8.03 10.47 -9.29
CA GLU A 149 8.57 11.57 -8.49
C GLU A 149 8.69 12.85 -9.32
N SER A 150 9.20 12.76 -10.54
CA SER A 150 9.25 13.89 -11.48
C SER A 150 7.86 14.44 -11.83
N ILE A 151 6.85 13.60 -11.95
CA ILE A 151 5.46 14.01 -12.21
C ILE A 151 4.89 14.72 -10.98
N LEU A 152 5.12 14.17 -9.78
CA LEU A 152 4.65 14.73 -8.51
C LEU A 152 5.27 16.10 -8.22
N ALA A 153 6.57 16.27 -8.48
CA ALA A 153 7.27 17.54 -8.30
C ALA A 153 6.67 18.70 -9.12
N ASN A 154 5.95 18.39 -10.20
CA ASN A 154 5.32 19.36 -11.07
C ASN A 154 3.78 19.40 -10.91
N LEU A 155 3.23 18.78 -9.89
CA LEU A 155 1.77 18.64 -9.74
C LEU A 155 1.11 19.90 -9.15
N GLY A 156 1.91 20.82 -8.59
CA GLY A 156 1.50 22.09 -7.98
C GLY A 156 1.21 23.19 -8.99
#